data_df7efd665c48be01bb8fd93d0911331c
#
_entry.id   df7efd665c48be01bb8fd93d0911331c
#
_cell.length_a   1.000
_cell.length_b   1.000
_cell.length_c   1.000
_cell.angle_alpha   90.00
_cell.angle_beta   90.00
_cell.angle_gamma   90.00
#
_symmetry.space_group_name_H-M   'P 1'
#
loop_
_entity.id
_entity.type
_entity.pdbx_description
1 polymer ?
#
loop_
_entity_poly.entity_id
_entity_poly.type
_entity_poly.pdbx_seq_one_letter_code
_entity_poly.pdbx_strand_id
1 'polypeptide(L)'
;LIGVEAELKPETSYSLTVEKAAFTDNSERNNDSITYKFSTTAIDDYAQLNMKLFFPKKENYIIMLLNEKEQLVNESLVEFSLNSTSEKIMAYKNLIPGNYFIKIVEDANKNGLFDMGDYFLNKQPETIFVNATAIKLLAGWEIENEWIVK
;
A
#
# COMPACT_ATOMS: atom_id res chain seq x y z
N LEU A 1 15.52 11.27 -3.53
CA LEU A 1 14.29 10.97 -4.27
C LEU A 1 13.52 12.27 -4.48
N ILE A 2 13.04 12.52 -5.69
CA ILE A 2 12.20 13.68 -6.02
C ILE A 2 10.81 13.14 -6.27
N GLY A 3 9.83 13.64 -5.54
CA GLY A 3 8.41 13.35 -5.76
C GLY A 3 7.76 14.49 -6.54
N VAL A 4 6.84 14.14 -7.43
CA VAL A 4 5.98 15.10 -8.12
C VAL A 4 4.54 14.79 -7.72
N GLU A 5 3.87 15.77 -7.14
CA GLU A 5 2.45 15.70 -6.79
C GLU A 5 1.65 16.43 -7.86
N ALA A 6 0.77 15.72 -8.56
CA ALA A 6 -0.12 16.29 -9.56
C ALA A 6 -1.38 15.44 -9.69
N GLU A 7 -2.52 16.10 -9.91
CA GLU A 7 -3.73 15.40 -10.30
C GLU A 7 -3.66 15.03 -11.78
N LEU A 8 -3.58 13.72 -12.03
CA LEU A 8 -3.53 13.19 -13.40
C LEU A 8 -4.92 12.78 -13.88
N LYS A 9 -5.28 13.19 -15.09
CA LYS A 9 -6.53 12.75 -15.74
C LYS A 9 -6.34 11.38 -16.37
N PRO A 10 -7.37 10.52 -16.39
CA PRO A 10 -7.32 9.26 -17.14
C PRO A 10 -7.07 9.47 -18.63
N GLU A 11 -6.61 8.43 -19.32
CA GLU A 11 -6.39 8.39 -20.79
C GLU A 11 -5.62 9.59 -21.34
N THR A 12 -4.71 10.13 -20.56
CA THR A 12 -3.99 11.38 -20.91
C THR A 12 -2.50 11.12 -20.97
N SER A 13 -1.85 11.64 -22.03
CA SER A 13 -0.40 11.60 -22.16
C SER A 13 0.22 12.80 -21.47
N TYR A 14 1.27 12.53 -20.70
CA TYR A 14 2.03 13.53 -19.95
C TYR A 14 3.50 13.51 -20.32
N SER A 15 4.14 14.64 -20.15
CA SER A 15 5.58 14.79 -20.27
C SER A 15 6.11 15.51 -19.03
N LEU A 16 7.02 14.84 -18.32
CA LEU A 16 7.77 15.44 -17.22
C LEU A 16 9.14 15.85 -17.75
N THR A 17 9.44 17.13 -17.68
CA THR A 17 10.74 17.66 -18.10
C THR A 17 11.45 18.27 -16.90
N VAL A 18 12.70 17.88 -16.71
CA VAL A 18 13.64 18.50 -15.78
C VAL A 18 14.63 19.29 -16.60
N GLU A 19 14.61 20.60 -16.43
CA GLU A 19 15.52 21.49 -17.16
C GLU A 19 16.98 21.23 -16.77
N LYS A 20 17.91 21.57 -17.68
CA LYS A 20 19.34 21.56 -17.37
C LYS A 20 19.65 22.46 -16.19
N ALA A 21 20.49 22.01 -15.30
CA ALA A 21 20.90 22.71 -14.09
C ALA A 21 19.75 23.02 -13.10
N ALA A 22 18.64 22.28 -13.18
CA ALA A 22 17.55 22.35 -12.18
C ALA A 22 17.99 21.78 -10.82
N PHE A 23 18.98 20.87 -10.81
CA PHE A 23 19.55 20.26 -9.61
C PHE A 23 21.07 20.29 -9.68
N THR A 24 21.69 20.47 -8.54
CA THR A 24 23.15 20.42 -8.37
C THR A 24 23.49 19.38 -7.30
N ASP A 25 24.45 18.49 -7.57
CA ASP A 25 24.91 17.52 -6.60
C ASP A 25 25.90 18.16 -5.58
N ASN A 26 26.29 17.36 -4.56
CA ASN A 26 27.24 17.82 -3.54
C ASN A 26 28.66 18.12 -4.09
N SER A 27 28.90 17.80 -5.36
CA SER A 27 30.17 18.08 -6.08
C SER A 27 30.01 19.24 -7.07
N GLU A 28 28.97 20.03 -6.90
CA GLU A 28 28.64 21.22 -7.76
C GLU A 28 28.39 20.87 -9.25
N ARG A 29 28.04 19.60 -9.55
CA ARG A 29 27.69 19.18 -10.90
C ARG A 29 26.20 19.32 -11.13
N ASN A 30 25.82 19.93 -12.21
CA ASN A 30 24.44 20.12 -12.64
C ASN A 30 23.92 18.91 -13.42
N ASN A 31 22.60 18.66 -13.34
CA ASN A 31 21.95 17.69 -14.20
C ASN A 31 21.86 18.20 -15.64
N ASP A 32 21.85 17.29 -16.59
CA ASP A 32 21.41 17.55 -17.96
C ASP A 32 19.87 17.58 -18.04
N SER A 33 19.32 18.12 -19.13
CA SER A 33 17.86 18.08 -19.35
C SER A 33 17.39 16.65 -19.53
N ILE A 34 16.35 16.27 -18.78
CA ILE A 34 15.73 14.94 -18.81
C ILE A 34 14.25 15.11 -19.15
N THR A 35 13.76 14.36 -20.13
CA THR A 35 12.33 14.32 -20.45
C THR A 35 11.83 12.90 -20.35
N TYR A 36 10.81 12.68 -19.51
CA TYR A 36 10.12 11.40 -19.36
C TYR A 36 8.67 11.56 -19.81
N LYS A 37 8.25 10.71 -20.78
CA LYS A 37 6.88 10.70 -21.31
C LYS A 37 6.16 9.45 -20.82
N PHE A 38 4.93 9.62 -20.37
CA PHE A 38 4.05 8.53 -19.93
C PHE A 38 2.60 8.86 -20.25
N SER A 39 1.73 7.87 -20.22
CA SER A 39 0.28 8.05 -20.33
C SER A 39 -0.42 7.32 -19.19
N THR A 40 -1.54 7.88 -18.77
CA THR A 40 -2.46 7.24 -17.84
C THR A 40 -3.44 6.35 -18.59
N THR A 41 -3.86 5.25 -17.97
CA THR A 41 -4.87 4.34 -18.52
C THR A 41 -6.28 4.81 -18.21
N ALA A 42 -7.29 4.18 -18.84
CA ALA A 42 -8.69 4.43 -18.55
C ALA A 42 -9.03 3.98 -17.10
N ILE A 43 -10.03 4.61 -16.51
CA ILE A 43 -10.50 4.22 -15.16
C ILE A 43 -11.02 2.78 -15.18
N ASP A 44 -11.68 2.37 -16.26
CA ASP A 44 -12.26 1.04 -16.43
C ASP A 44 -11.20 -0.08 -16.59
N ASP A 45 -9.93 0.29 -16.81
CA ASP A 45 -8.81 -0.66 -16.82
C ASP A 45 -8.33 -1.03 -15.41
N TYR A 46 -8.79 -0.31 -14.39
CA TYR A 46 -8.47 -0.58 -13.00
C TYR A 46 -9.57 -1.34 -12.29
N ALA A 47 -9.22 -2.00 -11.20
CA ALA A 47 -10.14 -2.64 -10.28
C ALA A 47 -10.25 -1.87 -8.96
N GLN A 48 -11.30 -2.17 -8.20
CA GLN A 48 -11.49 -1.70 -6.84
C GLN A 48 -11.70 -2.90 -5.92
N LEU A 49 -11.17 -2.81 -4.69
CA LEU A 49 -11.34 -3.82 -3.66
C LEU A 49 -11.81 -3.15 -2.37
N ASN A 50 -12.99 -3.57 -1.89
CA ASN A 50 -13.48 -3.25 -0.56
C ASN A 50 -13.27 -4.47 0.34
N MET A 51 -12.34 -4.35 1.29
CA MET A 51 -11.98 -5.44 2.19
C MET A 51 -12.54 -5.18 3.57
N LYS A 52 -13.43 -6.06 4.04
CA LYS A 52 -13.99 -6.02 5.37
C LYS A 52 -13.20 -6.95 6.28
N LEU A 53 -12.57 -6.38 7.29
CA LEU A 53 -11.69 -7.07 8.21
C LEU A 53 -12.30 -7.12 9.60
N PHE A 54 -12.33 -8.32 10.20
CA PHE A 54 -12.77 -8.53 11.57
C PHE A 54 -11.58 -8.93 12.44
N PHE A 55 -11.24 -8.11 13.41
CA PHE A 55 -10.06 -8.30 14.24
C PHE A 55 -10.39 -9.02 15.57
N PRO A 56 -9.50 -9.89 16.05
CA PRO A 56 -9.71 -10.62 17.32
C PRO A 56 -9.62 -9.71 18.54
N LYS A 57 -8.85 -8.62 18.42
CA LYS A 57 -8.60 -7.65 19.50
C LYS A 57 -8.66 -6.23 18.97
N LYS A 58 -8.85 -5.27 19.87
CA LYS A 58 -8.82 -3.82 19.56
C LYS A 58 -7.43 -3.25 19.81
N GLU A 59 -6.45 -3.78 19.12
CA GLU A 59 -5.07 -3.32 19.12
C GLU A 59 -4.77 -2.52 17.86
N ASN A 60 -3.56 -1.97 17.72
CA ASN A 60 -3.13 -1.36 16.49
C ASN A 60 -2.68 -2.45 15.49
N TYR A 61 -2.93 -2.22 14.21
CA TYR A 61 -2.56 -3.15 13.15
C TYR A 61 -1.98 -2.40 11.96
N ILE A 62 -0.95 -2.99 11.36
CA ILE A 62 -0.41 -2.57 10.07
C ILE A 62 -1.00 -3.51 9.03
N ILE A 63 -1.77 -2.98 8.07
CA ILE A 63 -2.40 -3.74 7.00
C ILE A 63 -1.63 -3.50 5.73
N MET A 64 -1.13 -4.56 5.12
CA MET A 64 -0.38 -4.54 3.88
C MET A 64 -1.17 -5.24 2.78
N LEU A 65 -1.41 -4.55 1.68
CA LEU A 65 -1.89 -5.14 0.43
C LEU A 65 -0.68 -5.44 -0.45
N LEU A 66 -0.52 -6.70 -0.82
CA LEU A 66 0.60 -7.19 -1.62
C LEU A 66 0.09 -7.67 -2.99
N ASN A 67 0.90 -7.51 -4.03
CA ASN A 67 0.62 -8.10 -5.33
C ASN A 67 1.11 -9.58 -5.39
N GLU A 68 0.93 -10.24 -6.53
CA GLU A 68 1.34 -11.65 -6.75
C GLU A 68 2.85 -11.90 -6.62
N LYS A 69 3.67 -10.83 -6.67
CA LYS A 69 5.13 -10.88 -6.48
C LYS A 69 5.54 -10.53 -5.06
N GLU A 70 4.58 -10.50 -4.13
CA GLU A 70 4.77 -10.09 -2.74
C GLU A 70 5.29 -8.64 -2.58
N GLN A 71 5.12 -7.81 -3.60
CA GLN A 71 5.48 -6.40 -3.53
C GLN A 71 4.37 -5.60 -2.85
N LEU A 72 4.76 -4.69 -1.98
CA LEU A 72 3.84 -3.81 -1.27
C LEU A 72 3.16 -2.85 -2.25
N VAL A 73 1.83 -2.90 -2.29
CA VAL A 73 0.98 -2.02 -3.09
C VAL A 73 0.40 -0.91 -2.24
N ASN A 74 -0.05 -1.25 -1.04
CA ASN A 74 -0.58 -0.28 -0.07
C ASN A 74 -0.26 -0.74 1.34
N GLU A 75 0.02 0.22 2.22
CA GLU A 75 0.16 0.01 3.65
C GLU A 75 -0.71 1.01 4.40
N SER A 76 -1.39 0.54 5.42
CA SER A 76 -2.28 1.35 6.24
C SER A 76 -2.16 0.98 7.70
N LEU A 77 -2.04 1.98 8.56
CA LEU A 77 -2.12 1.81 10.01
C LEU A 77 -3.59 1.89 10.43
N VAL A 78 -4.04 0.91 11.19
CA VAL A 78 -5.38 0.87 11.79
C VAL A 78 -5.26 0.94 13.30
N GLU A 79 -5.85 1.99 13.85
CA GLU A 79 -5.93 2.20 15.30
C GLU A 79 -7.34 1.95 15.80
N PHE A 80 -7.47 1.26 16.93
CA PHE A 80 -8.74 1.04 17.61
C PHE A 80 -8.85 1.86 18.89
N SER A 81 -9.95 2.58 19.03
CA SER A 81 -10.36 3.18 20.29
C SER A 81 -11.25 2.22 21.09
N LEU A 82 -11.40 2.48 22.39
CA LEU A 82 -12.22 1.64 23.27
C LEU A 82 -13.67 1.47 22.78
N ASN A 83 -14.23 2.49 22.13
CA ASN A 83 -15.60 2.52 21.66
C ASN A 83 -15.76 2.12 20.19
N SER A 84 -14.67 1.78 19.47
CA SER A 84 -14.76 1.33 18.07
C SER A 84 -15.29 -0.11 18.00
N THR A 85 -15.88 -0.46 16.86
CA THR A 85 -16.15 -1.87 16.52
C THR A 85 -14.82 -2.58 16.24
N SER A 86 -14.77 -3.92 16.37
CA SER A 86 -13.62 -4.73 15.93
C SER A 86 -13.58 -4.98 14.43
N GLU A 87 -14.30 -4.17 13.67
CA GLU A 87 -14.45 -4.24 12.22
C GLU A 87 -13.84 -3.00 11.57
N LYS A 88 -13.17 -3.19 10.43
CA LYS A 88 -12.68 -2.12 9.57
C LYS A 88 -12.93 -2.46 8.10
N ILE A 89 -13.33 -1.43 7.36
CA ILE A 89 -13.45 -1.52 5.91
C ILE A 89 -12.28 -0.75 5.29
N MET A 90 -11.51 -1.46 4.47
CA MET A 90 -10.40 -0.92 3.70
C MET A 90 -10.82 -0.83 2.24
N ALA A 91 -10.84 0.38 1.68
CA ALA A 91 -11.20 0.61 0.28
C ALA A 91 -9.93 0.91 -0.54
N TYR A 92 -9.60 0.02 -1.46
CA TYR A 92 -8.47 0.16 -2.37
C TYR A 92 -9.00 0.47 -3.76
N LYS A 93 -8.59 1.61 -4.32
CA LYS A 93 -9.00 2.07 -5.65
C LYS A 93 -7.84 2.05 -6.62
N ASN A 94 -8.15 2.05 -7.91
CA ASN A 94 -7.16 2.11 -9.00
C ASN A 94 -6.11 0.99 -8.93
N LEU A 95 -6.55 -0.21 -8.55
CA LEU A 95 -5.68 -1.37 -8.53
C LEU A 95 -5.51 -1.93 -9.95
N ILE A 96 -4.30 -2.28 -10.31
CA ILE A 96 -4.02 -2.98 -11.57
C ILE A 96 -4.66 -4.38 -11.49
N PRO A 97 -5.35 -4.88 -12.52
CA PRO A 97 -5.85 -6.26 -12.54
C PRO A 97 -4.76 -7.29 -12.21
N GLY A 98 -5.08 -8.24 -11.34
CA GLY A 98 -4.11 -9.22 -10.86
C GLY A 98 -4.56 -9.95 -9.61
N ASN A 99 -3.65 -10.69 -9.01
CA ASN A 99 -3.88 -11.38 -7.75
C ASN A 99 -3.26 -10.58 -6.61
N TYR A 100 -4.02 -10.45 -5.52
CA TYR A 100 -3.61 -9.70 -4.34
C TYR A 100 -3.71 -10.55 -3.09
N PHE A 101 -2.87 -10.23 -2.12
CA PHE A 101 -2.82 -10.87 -0.81
C PHE A 101 -2.86 -9.81 0.28
N ILE A 102 -3.43 -10.16 1.43
CA ILE A 102 -3.43 -9.29 2.60
C ILE A 102 -2.58 -9.92 3.69
N LYS A 103 -1.69 -9.11 4.22
CA LYS A 103 -0.87 -9.40 5.39
C LYS A 103 -1.16 -8.36 6.45
N ILE A 104 -1.33 -8.79 7.69
CA ILE A 104 -1.64 -7.92 8.82
C ILE A 104 -0.63 -8.19 9.93
N VAL A 105 -0.06 -7.15 10.49
CA VAL A 105 0.81 -7.21 11.66
C VAL A 105 0.06 -6.62 12.85
N GLU A 106 0.07 -7.31 14.00
CA GLU A 106 -0.41 -6.77 15.28
C GLU A 106 0.69 -5.88 15.85
N ASP A 107 0.55 -4.56 15.70
CA ASP A 107 1.50 -3.55 16.21
C ASP A 107 1.31 -3.38 17.71
N ALA A 108 1.94 -4.26 18.48
CA ALA A 108 1.73 -4.36 19.92
C ALA A 108 2.32 -3.17 20.70
N ASN A 109 3.39 -2.57 20.21
CA ASN A 109 4.05 -1.42 20.83
C ASN A 109 3.59 -0.07 20.27
N LYS A 110 2.75 -0.07 19.23
CA LYS A 110 2.12 1.11 18.61
C LYS A 110 3.13 2.08 17.99
N ASN A 111 4.21 1.54 17.42
CA ASN A 111 5.23 2.33 16.75
C ASN A 111 4.99 2.47 15.23
N GLY A 112 3.99 1.76 14.68
CA GLY A 112 3.66 1.76 13.25
C GLY A 112 4.64 1.00 12.37
N LEU A 113 5.52 0.18 12.96
CA LEU A 113 6.53 -0.60 12.26
C LEU A 113 6.46 -2.07 12.70
N PHE A 114 6.79 -2.98 11.79
CA PHE A 114 6.95 -4.39 12.17
C PHE A 114 8.23 -4.59 12.98
N ASP A 115 8.09 -5.07 14.20
CA ASP A 115 9.19 -5.41 15.10
C ASP A 115 9.56 -6.89 14.99
N MET A 116 10.78 -7.13 14.56
CA MET A 116 11.37 -8.46 14.62
C MET A 116 11.66 -8.84 16.09
N GLY A 117 11.65 -10.13 16.38
CA GLY A 117 12.09 -10.62 17.68
C GLY A 117 13.57 -10.38 17.92
N ASP A 118 13.95 -10.36 19.20
CA ASP A 118 15.33 -10.29 19.64
C ASP A 118 15.64 -11.47 20.57
N TYR A 119 16.51 -12.37 20.10
CA TYR A 119 16.87 -13.57 20.86
C TYR A 119 17.60 -13.23 22.17
N PHE A 120 18.47 -12.22 22.16
CA PHE A 120 19.26 -11.86 23.34
C PHE A 120 18.41 -11.16 24.41
N LEU A 121 17.38 -10.43 23.98
CA LEU A 121 16.43 -9.78 24.88
C LEU A 121 15.23 -10.65 25.21
N ASN A 122 15.18 -11.90 24.72
CA ASN A 122 14.04 -12.80 24.82
C ASN A 122 12.70 -12.16 24.39
N LYS A 123 12.79 -11.29 23.36
CA LYS A 123 11.64 -10.60 22.78
C LYS A 123 11.11 -11.40 21.60
N GLN A 124 9.84 -11.76 21.62
CA GLN A 124 9.17 -12.38 20.50
C GLN A 124 8.89 -11.35 19.39
N PRO A 125 8.88 -11.74 18.10
CA PRO A 125 8.42 -10.87 17.03
C PRO A 125 6.93 -10.57 17.19
N GLU A 126 6.47 -9.51 16.56
CA GLU A 126 5.06 -9.19 16.47
C GLU A 126 4.29 -10.25 15.67
N THR A 127 3.03 -10.43 16.02
CA THR A 127 2.17 -11.43 15.38
C THR A 127 1.81 -11.02 13.97
N ILE A 128 1.98 -11.93 13.02
CA ILE A 128 1.63 -11.72 11.63
C ILE A 128 0.48 -12.65 11.24
N PHE A 129 -0.57 -12.08 10.67
CA PHE A 129 -1.67 -12.81 10.05
C PHE A 129 -1.54 -12.71 8.52
N VAL A 130 -1.70 -13.83 7.83
CA VAL A 130 -1.64 -13.88 6.37
C VAL A 130 -2.91 -14.51 5.84
N ASN A 131 -3.60 -13.81 4.94
CA ASN A 131 -4.65 -14.42 4.15
C ASN A 131 -4.02 -15.18 3.00
N ALA A 132 -4.01 -16.51 3.09
CA ALA A 132 -3.43 -17.37 2.07
C ALA A 132 -4.26 -17.44 0.77
N THR A 133 -5.51 -16.95 0.80
CA THR A 133 -6.38 -16.96 -0.38
C THR A 133 -6.12 -15.72 -1.22
N ALA A 134 -5.71 -15.93 -2.47
CA ALA A 134 -5.53 -14.83 -3.42
C ALA A 134 -6.87 -14.20 -3.76
N ILE A 135 -6.90 -12.86 -3.75
CA ILE A 135 -8.01 -12.04 -4.20
C ILE A 135 -7.75 -11.67 -5.66
N LYS A 136 -8.49 -12.28 -6.57
CA LYS A 136 -8.35 -12.02 -8.01
C LYS A 136 -9.19 -10.82 -8.41
N LEU A 137 -8.54 -9.80 -8.97
CA LEU A 137 -9.16 -8.58 -9.48
C LEU A 137 -9.07 -8.55 -11.02
N LEU A 138 -10.17 -8.26 -11.68
CA LEU A 138 -10.25 -8.04 -13.13
C LEU A 138 -10.53 -6.56 -13.42
N ALA A 139 -10.16 -6.10 -14.61
CA ALA A 139 -10.42 -4.74 -15.06
C ALA A 139 -11.93 -4.39 -14.97
N GLY A 140 -12.24 -3.19 -14.50
CA GLY A 140 -13.60 -2.71 -14.31
C GLY A 140 -14.35 -3.35 -13.16
N TRP A 141 -13.75 -4.26 -12.38
CA TRP A 141 -14.43 -4.92 -11.26
C TRP A 141 -14.31 -4.12 -9.96
N GLU A 142 -15.41 -4.08 -9.24
CA GLU A 142 -15.46 -3.72 -7.84
C GLU A 142 -15.80 -4.97 -7.04
N ILE A 143 -14.89 -5.40 -6.18
CA ILE A 143 -15.01 -6.62 -5.39
C ILE A 143 -15.12 -6.27 -3.92
N GLU A 144 -16.10 -6.88 -3.25
CA GLU A 144 -16.21 -6.92 -1.80
C GLU A 144 -15.70 -8.28 -1.30
N ASN A 145 -14.83 -8.27 -0.32
CA ASN A 145 -14.31 -9.48 0.31
C ASN A 145 -14.26 -9.30 1.83
N GLU A 146 -14.34 -10.41 2.55
CA GLU A 146 -14.34 -10.41 4.01
C GLU A 146 -13.25 -11.35 4.54
N TRP A 147 -12.62 -10.96 5.62
CA TRP A 147 -11.66 -11.81 6.33
C TRP A 147 -11.78 -11.66 7.85
N ILE A 148 -11.97 -12.79 8.52
CA ILE A 148 -11.89 -12.88 9.98
C ILE A 148 -10.44 -13.21 10.32
N VAL A 149 -9.74 -12.24 10.86
CA VAL A 149 -8.33 -12.35 11.27
C VAL A 149 -8.25 -13.28 12.49
N LYS A 150 -7.48 -14.39 12.39
CA LYS A 150 -7.38 -15.42 13.42
C LYS A 150 -5.93 -15.83 13.65
#